data_7328e1af5997710f673f4e9407726ee0
#
_entry.id   7328e1af5997710f673f4e9407726ee0
#
_cell.length_a   1.000
_cell.length_b   1.000
_cell.length_c   1.000
_cell.angle_alpha   90.00
_cell.angle_beta   90.00
_cell.angle_gamma   90.00
#
_symmetry.space_group_name_H-M   'P 1'
#
loop_
_entity.id
_entity.type
_entity.pdbx_description
1 polymer ?
#
loop_
_entity_poly.entity_id
_entity_poly.type
_entity_poly.pdbx_seq_one_letter_code
_entity_poly.pdbx_strand_id
1 'polypeptide(L)'
;MRTSPPVKILELDGLKLWVLRTDAAATGPGIIGLTQARLLRICGNLPAIGPAYGLDHGERGYEACRRALTDLPMPAELYETDFPGGWHAVGAHTGGYDTLELTLGEMLEKWLPHSGFRRREGPVVYRYLTDPRDTAEADIRTEICVPVQPDPIE
;
A
#
# COMPACT_ATOMS: atom_id res chain seq x y z
N MET A 1 -11.17 22.22 10.99
CA MET A 1 -10.94 21.00 11.78
C MET A 1 -10.87 19.79 10.84
N ARG A 2 -9.80 19.04 10.95
CA ARG A 2 -9.63 17.87 10.10
C ARG A 2 -10.49 16.72 10.59
N THR A 3 -11.32 16.14 9.72
CA THR A 3 -12.10 14.95 10.04
C THR A 3 -11.23 13.70 9.81
N SER A 4 -11.35 12.74 10.70
CA SER A 4 -10.68 11.45 10.49
C SER A 4 -11.22 10.79 9.20
N PRO A 5 -10.37 10.13 8.42
CA PRO A 5 -10.82 9.46 7.21
C PRO A 5 -11.79 8.33 7.56
N PRO A 6 -12.75 8.00 6.68
CA PRO A 6 -13.59 6.83 6.89
C PRO A 6 -12.75 5.57 6.81
N VAL A 7 -12.93 4.68 7.78
CA VAL A 7 -12.20 3.41 7.86
C VAL A 7 -13.22 2.28 7.89
N LYS A 8 -12.97 1.26 7.08
CA LYS A 8 -13.82 0.06 7.02
C LYS A 8 -12.96 -1.17 7.33
N ILE A 9 -13.58 -2.17 7.95
CA ILE A 9 -12.96 -3.47 8.11
C ILE A 9 -13.40 -4.33 6.93
N LEU A 10 -12.43 -4.79 6.14
CA LEU A 10 -12.68 -5.61 4.96
C LEU A 10 -11.81 -6.86 4.99
N GLU A 11 -12.36 -7.96 4.51
CA GLU A 11 -11.56 -9.16 4.27
C GLU A 11 -11.05 -9.08 2.84
N LEU A 12 -9.73 -8.93 2.68
CA LEU A 12 -9.11 -8.79 1.37
C LEU A 12 -8.70 -10.15 0.85
N ASP A 13 -8.84 -10.34 -0.47
CA ASP A 13 -8.38 -11.56 -1.13
C ASP A 13 -6.86 -11.58 -1.21
N GLY A 14 -6.30 -12.77 -1.09
CA GLY A 14 -4.87 -12.97 -1.36
C GLY A 14 -4.59 -12.83 -2.85
N LEU A 15 -3.39 -12.38 -3.17
CA LEU A 15 -2.96 -12.28 -4.56
C LEU A 15 -1.44 -12.37 -4.66
N LYS A 16 -0.95 -12.68 -5.85
CA LYS A 16 0.49 -12.67 -6.12
C LYS A 16 0.90 -11.28 -6.58
N LEU A 17 2.00 -10.81 -6.02
CA LEU A 17 2.59 -9.51 -6.35
C LEU A 17 3.97 -9.69 -6.95
N TRP A 18 4.26 -8.86 -7.93
CA TRP A 18 5.63 -8.64 -8.41
C TRP A 18 6.18 -7.41 -7.73
N VAL A 19 7.30 -7.56 -7.06
CA VAL A 19 7.88 -6.55 -6.17
C VAL A 19 9.21 -6.10 -6.72
N LEU A 20 9.43 -4.78 -6.73
CA LEU A 20 10.70 -4.21 -7.17
C LEU A 20 11.79 -4.54 -6.16
N ARG A 21 12.86 -5.20 -6.63
CA ARG A 21 14.01 -5.49 -5.79
C ARG A 21 14.75 -4.20 -5.45
N THR A 22 15.10 -4.07 -4.17
CA THR A 22 15.92 -2.96 -3.71
C THR A 22 17.09 -3.51 -2.93
N ASP A 23 18.27 -2.93 -3.13
CA ASP A 23 19.50 -3.42 -2.50
C ASP A 23 19.62 -3.02 -1.04
N ALA A 24 18.81 -2.04 -0.62
CA ALA A 24 18.77 -1.55 0.74
C ALA A 24 17.35 -1.12 1.09
N ALA A 25 17.08 -0.98 2.38
CA ALA A 25 15.77 -0.48 2.82
C ALA A 25 15.48 0.85 2.14
N ALA A 26 14.41 0.88 1.35
CA ALA A 26 13.99 2.09 0.66
C ALA A 26 13.19 2.93 1.63
N THR A 27 13.80 4.01 2.11
CA THR A 27 13.22 4.91 3.10
C THR A 27 13.47 6.36 2.72
N GLY A 28 12.80 7.27 3.39
CA GLY A 28 13.02 8.68 3.27
C GLY A 28 11.99 9.40 2.40
N PRO A 29 12.09 10.74 2.36
CA PRO A 29 11.15 11.56 1.59
C PRO A 29 11.16 11.22 0.11
N GLY A 30 9.98 11.16 -0.48
CA GLY A 30 9.85 10.90 -1.91
C GLY A 30 10.06 9.45 -2.34
N ILE A 31 10.28 8.53 -1.41
CA ILE A 31 10.58 7.13 -1.75
C ILE A 31 9.46 6.46 -2.52
N ILE A 32 8.20 6.76 -2.20
CA ILE A 32 7.05 6.18 -2.90
C ILE A 32 7.08 6.56 -4.37
N GLY A 33 7.19 7.86 -4.66
CA GLY A 33 7.22 8.34 -6.04
C GLY A 33 8.40 7.80 -6.83
N LEU A 34 9.59 7.78 -6.22
CA LEU A 34 10.81 7.30 -6.88
C LEU A 34 10.73 5.81 -7.21
N THR A 35 10.28 4.99 -6.27
CA THR A 35 10.22 3.55 -6.48
C THR A 35 9.08 3.16 -7.42
N GLN A 36 7.94 3.85 -7.33
CA GLN A 36 6.83 3.62 -8.27
C GLN A 36 7.20 4.00 -9.70
N ALA A 37 7.91 5.12 -9.88
CA ALA A 37 8.38 5.53 -11.19
C ALA A 37 9.37 4.51 -11.78
N ARG A 38 10.22 3.95 -10.95
CA ARG A 38 11.17 2.92 -11.35
C ARG A 38 10.47 1.63 -11.76
N LEU A 39 9.49 1.19 -10.98
CA LEU A 39 8.67 0.03 -11.31
C LEU A 39 7.94 0.21 -12.63
N LEU A 40 7.36 1.38 -12.83
CA LEU A 40 6.64 1.71 -14.06
C LEU A 40 7.57 1.68 -15.28
N ARG A 41 8.79 2.14 -15.13
CA ARG A 41 9.79 2.10 -16.23
C ARG A 41 10.13 0.66 -16.61
N ILE A 42 10.30 -0.20 -15.61
CA ILE A 42 10.60 -1.62 -15.82
C ILE A 42 9.42 -2.33 -16.49
N CYS A 43 8.20 -2.01 -16.07
CA CYS A 43 6.97 -2.69 -16.49
C CYS A 43 6.21 -1.95 -17.59
N GLY A 44 6.79 -0.90 -18.20
CA GLY A 44 6.07 -0.01 -19.09
C GLY A 44 5.42 -0.66 -20.31
N ASN A 45 5.95 -1.80 -20.74
CA ASN A 45 5.42 -2.56 -21.89
C ASN A 45 4.46 -3.68 -21.49
N LEU A 46 4.20 -3.83 -20.19
CA LEU A 46 3.33 -4.88 -19.68
C LEU A 46 1.93 -4.32 -19.43
N PRO A 47 0.88 -5.16 -19.62
CA PRO A 47 -0.49 -4.73 -19.31
C PRO A 47 -0.63 -4.35 -17.84
N ALA A 48 -1.40 -3.28 -17.57
CA ALA A 48 -1.78 -2.92 -16.21
C ALA A 48 -3.04 -3.68 -15.82
N ILE A 49 -2.99 -4.39 -14.68
CA ILE A 49 -4.14 -5.07 -14.11
C ILE A 49 -4.36 -4.54 -12.71
N GLY A 50 -5.42 -3.78 -12.53
CA GLY A 50 -5.73 -3.17 -11.24
C GLY A 50 -4.76 -2.04 -10.85
N PRO A 51 -4.84 -1.58 -9.60
CA PRO A 51 -4.00 -0.49 -9.13
C PRO A 51 -2.55 -0.94 -8.90
N ALA A 52 -1.63 0.02 -8.85
CA ALA A 52 -0.30 -0.23 -8.31
C ALA A 52 -0.40 -0.38 -6.79
N TYR A 53 0.58 -1.06 -6.20
CA TYR A 53 0.60 -1.33 -4.76
C TYR A 53 1.92 -0.86 -4.16
N GLY A 54 1.88 -0.56 -2.87
CA GLY A 54 3.08 -0.34 -2.07
C GLY A 54 3.01 -1.17 -0.80
N LEU A 55 4.15 -1.69 -0.38
CA LEU A 55 4.28 -2.40 0.89
C LEU A 55 5.15 -1.56 1.82
N ASP A 56 4.57 -1.14 2.93
CA ASP A 56 5.29 -0.36 3.94
C ASP A 56 5.64 -1.28 5.11
N HIS A 57 6.92 -1.59 5.22
CA HIS A 57 7.46 -2.45 6.27
C HIS A 57 7.99 -1.66 7.47
N GLY A 58 7.61 -0.39 7.59
CA GLY A 58 8.09 0.49 8.64
C GLY A 58 9.58 0.79 8.47
N GLU A 59 10.35 0.57 9.52
CA GLU A 59 11.80 0.84 9.48
C GLU A 59 12.56 -0.04 8.48
N ARG A 60 11.98 -1.16 8.06
CA ARG A 60 12.59 -2.04 7.06
C ARG A 60 12.41 -1.55 5.63
N GLY A 61 11.66 -0.46 5.45
CA GLY A 61 11.55 0.23 4.18
C GLY A 61 10.27 -0.02 3.42
N TYR A 62 10.23 0.52 2.23
CA TYR A 62 9.08 0.53 1.34
C TYR A 62 9.40 -0.24 0.05
N GLU A 63 8.44 -1.01 -0.44
CA GLU A 63 8.58 -1.72 -1.71
C GLU A 63 7.42 -1.38 -2.64
N ALA A 64 7.76 -1.02 -3.88
CA ALA A 64 6.76 -0.81 -4.94
C ALA A 64 6.41 -2.14 -5.58
N CYS A 65 5.13 -2.38 -5.81
CA CYS A 65 4.65 -3.65 -6.35
C CYS A 65 3.53 -3.46 -7.36
N ARG A 66 3.29 -4.52 -8.10
CA ARG A 66 2.14 -4.63 -8.98
C ARG A 66 1.58 -6.05 -8.89
N ARG A 67 0.36 -6.23 -9.36
CA ARG A 67 -0.22 -7.56 -9.45
C ARG A 67 0.59 -8.41 -10.46
N ALA A 68 0.89 -9.64 -10.08
CA ALA A 68 1.60 -10.57 -10.94
C ALA A 68 0.77 -10.92 -12.19
N LEU A 69 1.46 -11.05 -13.33
CA LEU A 69 0.83 -11.52 -14.56
C LEU A 69 1.05 -13.02 -14.68
N THR A 70 0.09 -13.74 -15.26
CA THR A 70 0.15 -15.20 -15.37
C THR A 70 0.74 -15.66 -16.71
N ASP A 71 0.57 -14.86 -17.76
CA ASP A 71 0.91 -15.27 -19.13
C ASP A 71 2.14 -14.59 -19.70
N LEU A 72 2.84 -13.80 -18.93
CA LEU A 72 4.01 -13.07 -19.37
C LEU A 72 5.15 -13.26 -18.38
N PRO A 73 6.39 -13.27 -18.88
CA PRO A 73 7.55 -13.45 -18.00
C PRO A 73 7.76 -12.25 -17.09
N MET A 74 8.13 -12.53 -15.85
CA MET A 74 8.45 -11.49 -14.88
C MET A 74 9.80 -10.86 -15.22
N PRO A 75 9.91 -9.51 -15.24
CA PRO A 75 11.21 -8.86 -15.38
C PRO A 75 12.19 -9.29 -14.30
N ALA A 76 13.47 -9.41 -14.67
CA ALA A 76 14.51 -9.90 -13.77
C ALA A 76 14.74 -9.00 -12.53
N GLU A 77 14.38 -7.72 -12.63
CA GLU A 77 14.52 -6.76 -11.54
C GLU A 77 13.47 -6.95 -10.44
N LEU A 78 12.47 -7.79 -10.69
CA LEU A 78 11.37 -8.04 -9.76
C LEU A 78 11.49 -9.42 -9.12
N TYR A 79 10.79 -9.60 -8.01
CA TYR A 79 10.56 -10.91 -7.43
C TYR A 79 9.08 -11.09 -7.13
N GLU A 80 8.63 -12.33 -7.07
CA GLU A 80 7.24 -12.64 -6.79
C GLU A 80 7.06 -12.97 -5.32
N THR A 81 5.98 -12.46 -4.73
CA THR A 81 5.59 -12.78 -3.37
C THR A 81 4.09 -12.92 -3.28
N ASP A 82 3.63 -13.60 -2.24
CA ASP A 82 2.22 -13.73 -1.96
C ASP A 82 1.78 -12.65 -0.97
N PHE A 83 0.71 -11.92 -1.33
CA PHE A 83 -0.04 -11.15 -0.36
C PHE A 83 -1.14 -12.08 0.17
N PRO A 84 -1.09 -12.46 1.45
CA PRO A 84 -2.02 -13.47 1.96
C PRO A 84 -3.45 -12.99 2.13
N GLY A 85 -3.68 -11.68 2.07
CA GLY A 85 -5.01 -11.13 2.30
C GLY A 85 -5.42 -11.17 3.77
N GLY A 86 -6.72 -11.39 4.02
CA GLY A 86 -7.29 -11.43 5.36
C GLY A 86 -7.88 -10.10 5.79
N TRP A 87 -8.17 -9.98 7.08
CA TRP A 87 -8.83 -8.80 7.62
C TRP A 87 -7.90 -7.59 7.63
N HIS A 88 -8.39 -6.48 7.08
CA HIS A 88 -7.67 -5.21 7.03
C HIS A 88 -8.59 -4.07 7.40
N ALA A 89 -8.03 -3.08 8.09
CA ALA A 89 -8.66 -1.77 8.23
C ALA A 89 -8.27 -0.95 6.99
N VAL A 90 -9.26 -0.55 6.21
CA VAL A 90 -9.02 0.16 4.95
C VAL A 90 -9.49 1.59 5.08
N GLY A 91 -8.58 2.53 5.00
CA GLY A 91 -8.85 3.97 5.05
C GLY A 91 -8.49 4.64 3.73
N ALA A 92 -9.14 5.75 3.45
CA ALA A 92 -8.90 6.52 2.24
C ALA A 92 -8.04 7.75 2.55
N HIS A 93 -7.03 7.98 1.72
CA HIS A 93 -6.23 9.18 1.74
C HIS A 93 -6.41 9.93 0.42
N THR A 94 -6.67 11.22 0.51
CA THR A 94 -6.73 12.10 -0.65
C THR A 94 -5.61 13.13 -0.52
N GLY A 95 -4.84 13.29 -1.59
CA GLY A 95 -3.71 14.21 -1.60
C GLY A 95 -2.40 13.50 -1.90
N GLY A 96 -1.30 14.21 -1.84
CA GLY A 96 0.02 13.71 -2.18
C GLY A 96 0.52 12.63 -1.25
N TYR A 97 1.53 11.91 -1.68
CA TYR A 97 2.14 10.84 -0.90
C TYR A 97 2.92 11.35 0.31
N ASP A 98 3.31 12.62 0.28
CA ASP A 98 4.05 13.24 1.39
C ASP A 98 3.22 13.38 2.66
N THR A 99 1.89 13.35 2.55
CA THR A 99 0.98 13.42 3.70
C THR A 99 0.35 12.08 4.06
N LEU A 100 0.73 11.01 3.36
CA LEU A 100 0.16 9.69 3.57
C LEU A 100 0.37 9.19 5.00
N GLU A 101 1.53 9.48 5.59
CA GLU A 101 1.85 9.10 6.97
C GLU A 101 0.90 9.73 8.00
N LEU A 102 0.40 10.93 7.72
CA LEU A 102 -0.54 11.58 8.62
C LEU A 102 -1.85 10.82 8.70
N THR A 103 -2.35 10.38 7.56
CA THR A 103 -3.58 9.59 7.50
C THR A 103 -3.38 8.23 8.16
N LEU A 104 -2.25 7.58 7.89
CA LEU A 104 -1.92 6.31 8.55
C LEU A 104 -1.85 6.49 10.07
N GLY A 105 -1.20 7.56 10.54
CA GLY A 105 -1.12 7.86 11.97
C GLY A 105 -2.49 8.03 12.61
N GLU A 106 -3.40 8.71 11.93
CA GLU A 106 -4.78 8.86 12.43
C GLU A 106 -5.50 7.51 12.53
N MET A 107 -5.30 6.63 11.56
CA MET A 107 -5.88 5.28 11.63
C MET A 107 -5.33 4.49 12.81
N LEU A 108 -4.03 4.51 13.03
CA LEU A 108 -3.38 3.71 14.06
C LEU A 108 -3.57 4.27 15.47
N GLU A 109 -3.56 5.59 15.61
CA GLU A 109 -3.58 6.24 16.93
C GLU A 109 -4.97 6.64 17.40
N LYS A 110 -5.87 6.98 16.47
CA LYS A 110 -7.20 7.49 16.82
C LYS A 110 -8.32 6.50 16.55
N TRP A 111 -8.26 5.81 15.40
CA TRP A 111 -9.33 4.88 15.05
C TRP A 111 -9.14 3.50 15.63
N LEU A 112 -7.95 2.92 15.48
CA LEU A 112 -7.68 1.53 15.86
C LEU A 112 -7.92 1.24 17.35
N PRO A 113 -7.49 2.11 18.30
CA PRO A 113 -7.69 1.81 19.72
C PRO A 113 -9.13 1.65 20.16
N HIS A 114 -10.08 2.20 19.41
CA HIS A 114 -11.52 2.16 19.72
C HIS A 114 -12.30 1.23 18.80
N SER A 115 -11.60 0.49 17.94
CA SER A 115 -12.25 -0.27 16.87
C SER A 115 -12.69 -1.68 17.27
N GLY A 116 -12.17 -2.23 18.35
CA GLY A 116 -12.34 -3.63 18.69
C GLY A 116 -11.40 -4.55 17.94
N PHE A 117 -10.45 -3.98 17.20
CA PHE A 117 -9.42 -4.69 16.45
C PHE A 117 -8.05 -4.25 16.93
N ARG A 118 -7.06 -5.08 16.69
CA ARG A 118 -5.66 -4.76 16.92
C ARG A 118 -4.85 -5.07 15.68
N ARG A 119 -3.68 -4.45 15.57
CA ARG A 119 -2.79 -4.67 14.45
C ARG A 119 -2.26 -6.10 14.47
N ARG A 120 -2.31 -6.74 13.31
CA ARG A 120 -1.74 -8.05 13.07
C ARG A 120 -0.40 -7.85 12.37
N GLU A 121 0.52 -8.81 12.52
CA GLU A 121 1.81 -8.73 11.86
C GLU A 121 1.66 -8.69 10.34
N GLY A 122 2.50 -7.91 9.70
CA GLY A 122 2.52 -7.75 8.26
C GLY A 122 2.71 -6.30 7.84
N PRO A 123 3.02 -6.06 6.56
CA PRO A 123 3.19 -4.69 6.07
C PRO A 123 1.85 -3.96 5.95
N VAL A 124 1.90 -2.64 6.03
CA VAL A 124 0.80 -1.80 5.59
C VAL A 124 0.82 -1.80 4.07
N VAL A 125 -0.33 -2.04 3.46
CA VAL A 125 -0.46 -2.10 2.01
C VAL A 125 -1.14 -0.83 1.51
N TYR A 126 -0.51 -0.15 0.55
CA TYR A 126 -1.12 0.98 -0.12
C TYR A 126 -1.62 0.52 -1.49
N ARG A 127 -2.84 0.92 -1.84
CA ARG A 127 -3.39 0.74 -3.18
C ARG A 127 -3.54 2.11 -3.81
N TYR A 128 -2.82 2.34 -4.91
CA TYR A 128 -2.80 3.65 -5.57
C TYR A 128 -3.88 3.69 -6.64
N LEU A 129 -4.97 4.40 -6.35
CA LEU A 129 -6.18 4.39 -7.17
C LEU A 129 -6.13 5.34 -8.35
N THR A 130 -5.20 6.30 -8.34
CA THR A 130 -5.04 7.29 -9.39
C THR A 130 -3.61 7.27 -9.90
N ASP A 131 -3.43 7.71 -11.16
CA ASP A 131 -2.10 7.85 -11.74
C ASP A 131 -1.59 9.26 -11.44
N PRO A 132 -0.48 9.42 -10.68
CA PRO A 132 0.02 10.76 -10.34
C PRO A 132 0.51 11.55 -11.55
N ARG A 133 0.74 10.89 -12.70
CA ARG A 133 1.20 11.58 -13.91
C ARG A 133 0.10 12.39 -14.57
N ASP A 134 -1.17 12.03 -14.35
CA ASP A 134 -2.31 12.70 -14.97
C ASP A 134 -3.34 13.21 -13.97
N THR A 135 -2.99 13.20 -12.68
CA THR A 135 -3.89 13.61 -11.59
C THR A 135 -3.25 14.75 -10.80
N ALA A 136 -4.01 15.82 -10.57
CA ALA A 136 -3.55 16.91 -9.71
C ALA A 136 -3.26 16.36 -8.29
N GLU A 137 -2.24 16.88 -7.63
CA GLU A 137 -1.80 16.39 -6.33
C GLU A 137 -2.94 16.32 -5.31
N ALA A 138 -3.81 17.33 -5.29
CA ALA A 138 -4.94 17.36 -4.36
C ALA A 138 -5.97 16.27 -4.63
N ASP A 139 -5.98 15.69 -5.82
CA ASP A 139 -6.95 14.69 -6.25
C ASP A 139 -6.40 13.26 -6.24
N ILE A 140 -5.13 13.09 -5.87
CA ILE A 140 -4.53 11.77 -5.76
C ILE A 140 -5.23 10.98 -4.65
N ARG A 141 -5.58 9.73 -4.96
CA ARG A 141 -6.31 8.86 -4.03
C ARG A 141 -5.53 7.59 -3.76
N THR A 142 -5.37 7.27 -2.49
CA THR A 142 -4.68 6.07 -2.03
C THR A 142 -5.53 5.38 -0.97
N GLU A 143 -5.65 4.07 -1.06
CA GLU A 143 -6.23 3.30 0.04
C GLU A 143 -5.11 2.78 0.92
N ILE A 144 -5.27 2.94 2.24
CA ILE A 144 -4.32 2.46 3.24
C ILE A 144 -4.93 1.22 3.88
N CYS A 145 -4.29 0.08 3.73
CA CYS A 145 -4.78 -1.20 4.23
C CYS A 145 -3.87 -1.70 5.35
N VAL A 146 -4.36 -1.64 6.58
CA VAL A 146 -3.61 -2.06 7.77
C VAL A 146 -4.08 -3.46 8.17
N PRO A 147 -3.19 -4.47 8.23
CA PRO A 147 -3.60 -5.81 8.65
C PRO A 147 -4.04 -5.78 10.12
N VAL A 148 -5.21 -6.34 10.38
CA VAL A 148 -5.81 -6.33 11.72
C VAL A 148 -6.38 -7.71 12.07
N GLN A 149 -6.64 -7.90 13.35
CA GLN A 149 -7.35 -9.06 13.88
C GLN A 149 -8.25 -8.59 15.02
N PRO A 150 -9.34 -9.30 15.29
CA PRO A 150 -10.19 -8.91 16.41
C PRO A 150 -9.43 -8.95 17.73
N ASP A 151 -9.75 -8.01 18.63
CA ASP A 151 -9.24 -8.06 19.98
C ASP A 151 -9.78 -9.30 20.68
N PRO A 152 -8.97 -9.95 21.54
CA PRO A 152 -9.48 -11.08 22.32
C PRO A 152 -10.65 -10.66 23.19
N ILE A 153 -11.65 -11.51 23.26
CA ILE A 153 -12.76 -11.33 24.20
C ILE A 153 -12.28 -11.86 25.54
N GLU A 154 -12.27 -10.96 26.54
CA GLU A 154 -11.93 -11.34 27.91
C GLU A 154 -13.16 -11.71 28.71
#